data_1dc581b15031620476e9d232bebf9611
#
_entry.id   1dc581b15031620476e9d232bebf9611
#
_cell.length_a   1.000
_cell.length_b   1.000
_cell.length_c   1.000
_cell.angle_alpha   90.00
_cell.angle_beta   90.00
_cell.angle_gamma   90.00
#
_symmetry.space_group_name_H-M   'P 1'
#
loop_
_entity.id
_entity.type
_entity.pdbx_description
1 polymer ?
#
loop_
_entity_poly.entity_id
_entity_poly.type
_entity_poly.pdbx_seq_one_letter_code
_entity_poly.pdbx_strand_id
1 'polypeptide(L)'
;MTTAEFTPIVFGAAVLGGFVGSLTGLGGGVIITPVLALFLGVDMRYAMGASLISVIATSSGAAAAYVRDGYSSIRSGMFLEVATTLGAVCGAYLSTHVSTRWLAIVFGVMLIQAAWQASRKPKETAQT
;
A
#
# COMPACT_ATOMS: atom_id res chain seq x y z
N MET A 1 -9.09 14.28 -20.12
CA MET A 1 -7.74 13.74 -20.28
C MET A 1 -7.77 12.63 -21.33
N THR A 2 -6.91 12.70 -22.33
CA THR A 2 -6.75 11.65 -23.34
C THR A 2 -5.99 10.48 -22.73
N THR A 3 -6.30 9.25 -23.15
CA THR A 3 -5.62 8.03 -22.66
C THR A 3 -4.09 8.11 -22.84
N ALA A 4 -3.64 8.84 -23.86
CA ALA A 4 -2.23 9.06 -24.15
C ALA A 4 -1.52 9.94 -23.10
N GLU A 5 -2.22 10.81 -22.42
CA GLU A 5 -1.66 11.65 -21.32
C GLU A 5 -1.76 10.97 -19.96
N PHE A 6 -2.80 10.16 -19.77
CA PHE A 6 -3.05 9.43 -18.54
C PHE A 6 -1.99 8.34 -18.28
N THR A 7 -1.64 7.58 -19.31
CA THR A 7 -0.72 6.45 -19.23
C THR A 7 0.68 6.83 -18.72
N PRO A 8 1.37 7.86 -19.29
CA PRO A 8 2.71 8.20 -18.79
C PRO A 8 2.72 8.78 -17.39
N ILE A 9 1.65 9.50 -16.99
CA ILE A 9 1.53 10.06 -15.64
C ILE A 9 1.39 8.94 -14.61
N VAL A 10 0.50 7.97 -14.89
CA VAL A 10 0.30 6.81 -14.01
C VAL A 10 1.55 5.94 -13.96
N PHE A 11 2.23 5.75 -15.08
CA PHE A 11 3.48 5.00 -15.13
C PHE A 11 4.58 5.68 -14.31
N GLY A 12 4.78 6.98 -14.47
CA GLY A 12 5.73 7.75 -13.67
C GLY A 12 5.43 7.72 -12.18
N ALA A 13 4.16 7.89 -11.81
CA ALA A 13 3.70 7.80 -10.42
C ALA A 13 3.90 6.39 -9.85
N ALA A 14 3.66 5.34 -10.63
CA ALA A 14 3.87 3.96 -10.22
C ALA A 14 5.36 3.64 -9.99
N VAL A 15 6.24 4.12 -10.85
CA VAL A 15 7.70 3.94 -10.71
C VAL A 15 8.21 4.67 -9.47
N LEU A 16 7.85 5.94 -9.28
CA LEU A 16 8.24 6.72 -8.11
C LEU A 16 7.63 6.15 -6.82
N GLY A 17 6.34 5.81 -6.88
CA GLY A 17 5.63 5.19 -5.76
C GLY A 17 6.21 3.83 -5.37
N GLY A 18 6.58 3.01 -6.34
CA GLY A 18 7.23 1.73 -6.13
C GLY A 18 8.62 1.89 -5.52
N PHE A 19 9.41 2.84 -6.02
CA PHE A 19 10.75 3.12 -5.50
C PHE A 19 10.71 3.62 -4.04
N VAL A 20 9.92 4.65 -3.76
CA VAL A 20 9.77 5.18 -2.39
C VAL A 20 9.11 4.15 -1.48
N GLY A 21 8.10 3.44 -1.98
CA GLY A 21 7.40 2.40 -1.24
C GLY A 21 8.30 1.22 -0.86
N SER A 22 9.25 0.85 -1.73
CA SER A 22 10.24 -0.20 -1.42
C SER A 22 11.23 0.25 -0.33
N LEU A 23 11.65 1.51 -0.35
CA LEU A 23 12.55 2.06 0.65
C LEU A 23 11.90 2.19 2.04
N THR A 24 10.61 2.51 2.07
CA THR A 24 9.86 2.68 3.33
C THR A 24 9.24 1.39 3.84
N GLY A 25 9.22 0.33 3.04
CA GLY A 25 8.57 -0.94 3.39
C GLY A 25 7.03 -0.90 3.37
N LEU A 26 6.43 0.20 2.94
CA LEU A 26 4.97 0.41 2.91
C LEU A 26 4.32 -0.08 1.61
N GLY A 27 5.12 -0.48 0.62
CA GLY A 27 4.64 -0.76 -0.73
C GLY A 27 4.22 0.51 -1.48
N GLY A 28 4.17 0.47 -2.81
CA GLY A 28 3.84 1.65 -3.63
C GLY A 28 2.40 2.17 -3.49
N GLY A 29 1.48 1.37 -2.92
CA GLY A 29 0.06 1.68 -2.83
C GLY A 29 -0.27 2.95 -2.05
N VAL A 30 0.51 3.26 -1.02
CA VAL A 30 0.35 4.46 -0.19
C VAL A 30 0.52 5.76 -1.00
N ILE A 31 1.35 5.74 -2.02
CA ILE A 31 1.60 6.89 -2.90
C ILE A 31 0.65 6.87 -4.10
N ILE A 32 0.39 5.70 -4.66
CA ILE A 32 -0.46 5.54 -5.85
C ILE A 32 -1.90 5.99 -5.56
N THR A 33 -2.45 5.65 -4.40
CA THR A 33 -3.84 6.01 -4.06
C THR A 33 -4.09 7.52 -4.03
N PRO A 34 -3.29 8.36 -3.31
CA PRO A 34 -3.48 9.81 -3.35
C PRO A 34 -3.23 10.41 -4.73
N VAL A 35 -2.26 9.90 -5.48
CA VAL A 35 -1.97 10.38 -6.83
C VAL A 35 -3.17 10.14 -7.76
N LEU A 36 -3.73 8.94 -7.75
CA LEU A 36 -4.91 8.63 -8.58
C LEU A 36 -6.13 9.44 -8.15
N ALA A 37 -6.38 9.58 -6.84
CA ALA A 37 -7.57 10.25 -6.34
C ALA A 37 -7.50 11.78 -6.46
N LEU A 38 -6.34 12.39 -6.12
CA LEU A 38 -6.20 13.84 -6.05
C LEU A 38 -5.76 14.48 -7.37
N PHE A 39 -4.82 13.85 -8.09
CA PHE A 39 -4.28 14.41 -9.34
C PHE A 39 -5.07 13.99 -10.57
N LEU A 40 -5.56 12.75 -10.60
CA LEU A 40 -6.28 12.23 -11.76
C LEU A 40 -7.81 12.23 -11.58
N GLY A 41 -8.31 12.61 -10.39
CA GLY A 41 -9.74 12.68 -10.12
C GLY A 41 -10.46 11.33 -10.18
N VAL A 42 -9.72 10.22 -10.02
CA VAL A 42 -10.28 8.87 -10.01
C VAL A 42 -11.03 8.65 -8.70
N ASP A 43 -12.20 8.01 -8.78
CA ASP A 43 -12.95 7.66 -7.57
C ASP A 43 -12.08 6.88 -6.60
N MET A 44 -12.16 7.25 -5.32
CA MET A 44 -11.34 6.70 -4.23
C MET A 44 -11.40 5.17 -4.17
N ARG A 45 -12.53 4.57 -4.49
CA ARG A 45 -12.69 3.11 -4.49
C ARG A 45 -11.86 2.44 -5.58
N TYR A 46 -11.85 3.02 -6.79
CA TYR A 46 -11.02 2.52 -7.88
C TYR A 46 -9.54 2.77 -7.62
N ALA A 47 -9.18 3.92 -7.05
CA ALA A 47 -7.81 4.23 -6.67
C ALA A 47 -7.28 3.23 -5.63
N MET A 48 -8.09 2.90 -4.61
CA MET A 48 -7.74 1.89 -3.61
C MET A 48 -7.61 0.49 -4.22
N GLY A 49 -8.52 0.10 -5.11
CA GLY A 49 -8.46 -1.19 -5.82
C GLY A 49 -7.19 -1.32 -6.67
N ALA A 50 -6.86 -0.30 -7.44
CA ALA A 50 -5.65 -0.27 -8.27
C ALA A 50 -4.37 -0.33 -7.42
N SER A 51 -4.34 0.38 -6.28
CA SER A 51 -3.20 0.35 -5.37
C SER A 51 -3.02 -1.01 -4.70
N LEU A 52 -4.10 -1.72 -4.36
CA LEU A 52 -4.04 -3.07 -3.81
C LEU A 52 -3.42 -4.06 -4.80
N ILE A 53 -3.80 -4.01 -6.07
CA ILE A 53 -3.19 -4.85 -7.12
C ILE A 53 -1.70 -4.55 -7.23
N SER A 54 -1.32 -3.28 -7.20
CA SER A 54 0.07 -2.84 -7.24
C SER A 54 0.88 -3.35 -6.05
N VAL A 55 0.31 -3.29 -4.85
CA VAL A 55 0.95 -3.81 -3.62
C VAL A 55 1.10 -5.33 -3.67
N ILE A 56 0.11 -6.06 -4.16
CA ILE A 56 0.21 -7.51 -4.33
C ILE A 56 1.37 -7.87 -5.26
N ALA A 57 1.50 -7.20 -6.40
CA ALA A 57 2.58 -7.43 -7.34
C ALA A 57 3.96 -7.13 -6.72
N THR A 58 4.10 -6.01 -6.03
CA THR A 58 5.35 -5.58 -5.38
C THR A 58 5.74 -6.50 -4.22
N SER A 59 4.78 -6.85 -3.37
CA SER A 59 5.03 -7.71 -2.21
C SER A 59 5.34 -9.15 -2.60
N SER A 60 4.72 -9.66 -3.67
CA SER A 60 5.04 -10.99 -4.20
C SER A 60 6.48 -11.06 -4.69
N GLY A 61 6.98 -10.04 -5.38
CA GLY A 61 8.37 -9.96 -5.81
C GLY A 61 9.34 -9.87 -4.63
N ALA A 62 9.03 -9.05 -3.64
CA ALA A 62 9.83 -8.92 -2.43
C ALA A 62 9.85 -10.21 -1.59
N ALA A 63 8.71 -10.86 -1.42
CA ALA A 63 8.59 -12.11 -0.69
C ALA A 63 9.44 -13.22 -1.31
N ALA A 64 9.45 -13.33 -2.65
CA ALA A 64 10.28 -14.30 -3.35
C ALA A 64 11.77 -14.09 -3.07
N ALA A 65 12.25 -12.84 -3.01
CA ALA A 65 13.62 -12.51 -2.68
C ALA A 65 13.97 -12.86 -1.22
N TYR A 66 13.13 -12.46 -0.26
CA TYR A 66 13.36 -12.72 1.17
C TYR A 66 13.33 -14.21 1.53
N VAL A 67 12.44 -14.99 0.90
CA VAL A 67 12.40 -16.45 1.10
C VAL A 67 13.66 -17.10 0.56
N ARG A 68 14.13 -16.66 -0.62
CA ARG A 68 15.35 -17.17 -1.23
C ARG A 68 16.59 -16.88 -0.40
N ASP A 69 16.64 -15.72 0.25
CA ASP A 69 17.76 -15.30 1.09
C ASP A 69 17.69 -15.83 2.54
N GLY A 70 16.64 -16.59 2.88
CA GLY A 70 16.50 -17.24 4.20
C GLY A 70 16.08 -16.32 5.35
N TYR A 71 15.72 -15.07 5.07
CA TYR A 71 15.33 -14.09 6.09
C TYR A 71 13.88 -14.22 6.57
N SER A 72 13.10 -15.11 6.01
CA SER A 72 11.66 -15.22 6.31
C SER A 72 11.32 -16.53 7.01
N SER A 73 10.66 -16.44 8.18
CA SER A 73 10.03 -17.60 8.82
C SER A 73 8.64 -17.82 8.23
N ILE A 74 8.51 -18.77 7.31
CA ILE A 74 7.28 -19.11 6.58
C ILE A 74 6.11 -19.39 7.55
N ARG A 75 6.37 -20.05 8.68
CA ARG A 75 5.34 -20.40 9.66
C ARG A 75 4.66 -19.15 10.26
N SER A 76 5.44 -18.16 10.67
CA SER A 76 4.89 -16.91 11.22
C SER A 76 4.17 -16.08 10.16
N GLY A 77 4.69 -16.08 8.92
CA GLY A 77 4.07 -15.42 7.78
C GLY A 77 2.69 -16.01 7.46
N MET A 78 2.55 -17.31 7.38
CA MET A 78 1.27 -17.97 7.09
C MET A 78 0.20 -17.69 8.15
N PHE A 79 0.57 -17.67 9.43
CA PHE A 79 -0.38 -17.33 10.49
C PHE A 79 -0.88 -15.88 10.39
N LEU A 80 0.03 -14.97 10.10
CA LEU A 80 -0.30 -13.56 9.90
C LEU A 80 -1.19 -13.36 8.67
N GLU A 81 -0.93 -14.11 7.59
CA GLU A 81 -1.68 -14.00 6.34
C GLU A 81 -3.13 -14.44 6.49
N VAL A 82 -3.39 -15.49 7.25
CA VAL A 82 -4.77 -15.91 7.56
C VAL A 82 -5.51 -14.80 8.29
N ALA A 83 -4.89 -14.19 9.31
CA ALA A 83 -5.51 -13.11 10.07
C ALA A 83 -5.76 -11.85 9.22
N THR A 84 -4.80 -11.47 8.39
CA THR A 84 -4.93 -10.31 7.48
C THR A 84 -5.96 -10.55 6.38
N THR A 85 -6.04 -11.76 5.84
CA THR A 85 -7.05 -12.12 4.82
C THR A 85 -8.46 -12.05 5.38
N LEU A 86 -8.69 -12.56 6.59
CA LEU A 86 -9.99 -12.43 7.26
C LEU A 86 -10.34 -10.96 7.51
N GLY A 87 -9.38 -10.18 7.99
CA GLY A 87 -9.54 -8.74 8.17
C GLY A 87 -9.84 -7.99 6.87
N ALA A 88 -9.18 -8.37 5.77
CA ALA A 88 -9.40 -7.79 4.45
C ALA A 88 -10.80 -8.09 3.89
N VAL A 89 -11.27 -9.32 4.05
CA VAL A 89 -12.65 -9.70 3.63
C VAL A 89 -13.69 -8.92 4.43
N CYS A 90 -13.54 -8.85 5.75
CA CYS A 90 -14.43 -8.04 6.60
C CYS A 90 -14.38 -6.55 6.23
N GLY A 91 -13.19 -6.01 6.00
CA GLY A 91 -13.00 -4.62 5.58
C GLY A 91 -13.60 -4.32 4.22
N ALA A 92 -13.43 -5.21 3.26
CA ALA A 92 -14.04 -5.09 1.93
C ALA A 92 -15.57 -5.09 2.01
N TYR A 93 -16.16 -5.99 2.79
CA TYR A 93 -17.60 -6.02 3.02
C TYR A 93 -18.10 -4.71 3.67
N LEU A 94 -17.41 -4.25 4.69
CA LEU A 94 -17.75 -3.00 5.37
C LEU A 94 -17.64 -1.79 4.44
N SER A 95 -16.64 -1.76 3.55
CA SER A 95 -16.41 -0.66 2.62
C SER A 95 -17.54 -0.47 1.61
N THR A 96 -18.32 -1.52 1.31
CA THR A 96 -19.49 -1.40 0.41
C THR A 96 -20.64 -0.63 1.04
N HIS A 97 -20.73 -0.62 2.36
CA HIS A 97 -21.79 0.03 3.14
C HIS A 97 -21.41 1.44 3.62
N VAL A 98 -20.14 1.80 3.52
CA VAL A 98 -19.61 3.09 3.97
C VAL A 98 -19.49 4.06 2.79
N SER A 99 -19.85 5.32 2.99
CA SER A 99 -19.71 6.34 1.95
C SER A 99 -18.23 6.65 1.68
N THR A 100 -17.91 6.97 0.42
CA THR A 100 -16.55 7.29 -0.05
C THR A 100 -15.85 8.37 0.79
N ARG A 101 -16.64 9.31 1.35
CA ARG A 101 -16.13 10.39 2.22
C ARG A 101 -15.49 9.82 3.50
N TRP A 102 -16.13 8.87 4.16
CA TRP A 102 -15.58 8.24 5.36
C TRP A 102 -14.34 7.40 5.07
N LEU A 103 -14.34 6.70 3.94
CA LEU A 103 -13.15 5.96 3.47
C LEU A 103 -11.95 6.90 3.25
N ALA A 104 -12.18 8.06 2.63
CA ALA A 104 -11.13 9.06 2.43
C ALA A 104 -10.59 9.63 3.75
N ILE A 105 -11.46 9.89 4.73
CA ILE A 105 -11.07 10.38 6.06
C ILE A 105 -10.22 9.35 6.79
N VAL A 106 -10.69 8.10 6.85
CA VAL A 106 -9.95 6.99 7.52
C VAL A 106 -8.58 6.78 6.86
N PHE A 107 -8.55 6.79 5.53
CA PHE A 107 -7.30 6.67 4.78
C PHE A 107 -6.34 7.83 5.06
N GLY A 108 -6.83 9.06 5.08
CA GLY A 108 -6.06 10.25 5.41
C GLY A 108 -5.45 10.20 6.83
N VAL A 109 -6.25 9.78 7.81
CA VAL A 109 -5.78 9.59 9.20
C VAL A 109 -4.68 8.52 9.27
N MET A 110 -4.87 7.40 8.56
CA MET A 110 -3.86 6.34 8.49
C MET A 110 -2.56 6.81 7.84
N LEU A 111 -2.65 7.65 6.79
CA LEU A 111 -1.47 8.25 6.15
C LEU A 111 -0.71 9.18 7.09
N ILE A 112 -1.43 10.02 7.84
CA ILE A 112 -0.82 10.91 8.84
C ILE A 112 -0.12 10.09 9.93
N GLN A 113 -0.76 9.04 10.42
CA GLN A 113 -0.18 8.16 11.42
C GLN A 113 1.06 7.44 10.89
N ALA A 114 1.02 6.94 9.65
CA ALA A 114 2.17 6.30 9.00
C ALA A 114 3.33 7.27 8.81
N ALA A 115 3.05 8.51 8.38
CA ALA A 115 4.05 9.56 8.25
C ALA A 115 4.68 9.93 9.59
N TRP A 116 3.87 10.01 10.65
CA TRP A 116 4.36 10.28 12.00
C TRP A 116 5.23 9.16 12.54
N GLN A 117 4.85 7.91 12.30
CA GLN A 117 5.65 6.73 12.66
C GLN A 117 6.97 6.68 11.90
N ALA A 118 6.95 6.99 10.59
CA ALA A 118 8.17 7.06 9.77
C ALA A 118 9.10 8.20 10.20
N SER A 119 8.55 9.30 10.70
CA SER A 119 9.29 10.44 11.23
C SER A 119 9.95 10.15 12.60
N ARG A 120 9.40 9.23 13.36
CA ARG A 120 10.04 8.76 14.59
C ARG A 120 11.15 7.79 14.19
N LYS A 121 12.41 8.23 14.29
CA LYS A 121 13.58 7.37 14.11
C LYS A 121 13.42 6.12 14.97
N PRO A 122 13.53 4.90 14.42
CA PRO A 122 13.66 3.72 15.25
C PRO A 122 14.87 3.95 16.17
N LYS A 123 14.70 3.79 17.46
CA LYS A 123 15.85 3.58 18.33
C LYS A 123 16.47 2.29 17.82
N GLU A 124 17.56 2.44 17.13
CA GLU A 124 18.45 1.36 16.78
C GLU A 124 18.86 0.71 18.10
N THR A 125 18.18 -0.36 18.45
CA THR A 125 18.66 -1.26 19.48
C THR A 125 19.84 -1.95 18.81
N ALA A 126 21.03 -1.34 18.98
CA ALA A 126 22.27 -2.00 18.72
C ALA A 126 22.30 -3.23 19.63
N GLN A 127 21.82 -4.35 19.11
CA GLN A 127 22.15 -5.66 19.66
C GLN A 127 23.37 -6.13 18.89
N THR A 128 24.49 -5.88 19.49
CA THR A 128 25.69 -6.65 19.30
C THR A 128 25.43 -8.14 19.50
#